data_4b7f98d412cf9ee69e74a7bbefb16886
#
_entry.id   4b7f98d412cf9ee69e74a7bbefb16886
#
_cell.length_a   1.000
_cell.length_b   1.000
_cell.length_c   1.000
_cell.angle_alpha   90.00
_cell.angle_beta   90.00
_cell.angle_gamma   90.00
#
_symmetry.space_group_name_H-M   'P 1'
#
loop_
_entity.id
_entity.type
_entity.pdbx_description
1 polymer ?
#
loop_
_entity_poly.entity_id
_entity_poly.type
_entity_poly.pdbx_seq_one_letter_code
_entity_poly.pdbx_strand_id
1 'polypeptide(L)'
;MTLEYRQSLKEVNTILEFMGIEYINKLPEKLNKFIKENMDNTYISNINVNTPIDKQELKNDTKILLSLIYRNYWCSQEKKEELLEEDRILKNKYENELREKYNPENIFKDKKQNVVNEEVVNNSVAMTVYKETIFKRIINKIKMLFKR
;
A
#
# COMPACT_ATOMS: atom_id res chain seq x y z
N MET A 1 -8.20 11.75 12.61
CA MET A 1 -8.30 10.89 11.42
C MET A 1 -8.83 11.73 10.28
N THR A 2 -8.16 11.69 9.10
CA THR A 2 -8.57 12.46 7.92
C THR A 2 -9.84 11.92 7.29
N LEU A 3 -10.58 12.75 6.59
CA LEU A 3 -11.78 12.32 5.87
C LEU A 3 -11.44 11.25 4.82
N GLU A 4 -10.35 11.45 4.09
CA GLU A 4 -9.86 10.53 3.07
C GLU A 4 -9.59 9.12 3.64
N TYR A 5 -8.95 9.05 4.80
CA TYR A 5 -8.71 7.78 5.49
C TYR A 5 -10.02 7.10 5.92
N ARG A 6 -11.02 7.85 6.41
CA ARG A 6 -12.33 7.32 6.77
C ARG A 6 -13.09 6.76 5.55
N GLN A 7 -12.94 7.40 4.40
CA GLN A 7 -13.49 6.89 3.13
C GLN A 7 -12.75 5.62 2.67
N SER A 8 -11.44 5.55 2.87
CA SER A 8 -10.67 4.33 2.61
C SER A 8 -11.11 3.16 3.51
N LEU A 9 -11.43 3.42 4.77
CA LEU A 9 -12.03 2.40 5.66
C LEU A 9 -13.38 1.91 5.14
N LYS A 10 -14.20 2.80 4.55
CA LYS A 10 -15.46 2.41 3.93
C LYS A 10 -15.25 1.51 2.71
N GLU A 11 -14.28 1.82 1.86
CA GLU A 11 -13.90 0.95 0.74
C GLU A 11 -13.43 -0.42 1.23
N VAL A 12 -12.56 -0.46 2.26
CA VAL A 12 -12.11 -1.73 2.87
C VAL A 12 -13.28 -2.53 3.40
N ASN A 13 -14.20 -1.90 4.16
CA ASN A 13 -15.39 -2.60 4.69
C ASN A 13 -16.25 -3.18 3.57
N THR A 14 -16.49 -2.42 2.51
CA THR A 14 -17.26 -2.87 1.35
C THR A 14 -16.60 -4.08 0.68
N ILE A 15 -15.27 -4.07 0.50
CA ILE A 15 -14.54 -5.21 -0.06
C ILE A 15 -14.63 -6.43 0.85
N LEU A 16 -14.48 -6.26 2.18
CA LEU A 16 -14.60 -7.35 3.15
C LEU A 16 -15.97 -8.01 3.10
N GLU A 17 -17.05 -7.22 2.98
CA GLU A 17 -18.40 -7.74 2.85
C GLU A 17 -18.57 -8.61 1.58
N PHE A 18 -17.94 -8.24 0.48
CA PHE A 18 -17.96 -9.04 -0.75
C PHE A 18 -17.10 -10.30 -0.69
N MET A 19 -16.03 -10.30 0.09
CA MET A 19 -15.16 -11.49 0.23
C MET A 19 -15.82 -12.63 1.01
N GLY A 20 -16.82 -12.32 1.80
CA GLY A 20 -17.56 -13.29 2.58
C GLY A 20 -17.04 -13.51 4.01
N ILE A 21 -17.88 -14.19 4.79
CA ILE A 21 -17.70 -14.34 6.24
C ILE A 21 -16.41 -15.07 6.62
N GLU A 22 -15.94 -16.00 5.77
CA GLU A 22 -14.72 -16.78 6.04
C GLU A 22 -13.47 -15.88 6.16
N TYR A 23 -13.40 -14.83 5.35
CA TYR A 23 -12.28 -13.88 5.38
C TYR A 23 -12.42 -12.89 6.53
N ILE A 24 -13.65 -12.47 6.83
CA ILE A 24 -13.94 -11.60 7.97
C ILE A 24 -13.58 -12.27 9.29
N ASN A 25 -13.91 -13.56 9.44
CA ASN A 25 -13.63 -14.32 10.66
C ASN A 25 -12.13 -14.54 10.93
N LYS A 26 -11.27 -14.37 9.93
CA LYS A 26 -9.81 -14.40 10.12
C LYS A 26 -9.25 -13.08 10.67
N LEU A 27 -10.04 -12.02 10.68
CA LEU A 27 -9.63 -10.73 11.21
C LEU A 27 -9.84 -10.68 12.73
N PRO A 28 -8.95 -10.04 13.49
CA PRO A 28 -9.21 -9.72 14.88
C PRO A 28 -10.49 -8.89 15.02
N GLU A 29 -11.34 -9.26 15.99
CA GLU A 29 -12.59 -8.56 16.26
C GLU A 29 -12.37 -7.04 16.46
N LYS A 30 -11.28 -6.68 17.16
CA LYS A 30 -10.90 -5.27 17.38
C LYS A 30 -10.66 -4.51 16.07
N LEU A 31 -10.04 -5.15 15.08
CA LEU A 31 -9.79 -4.54 13.77
C LEU A 31 -11.09 -4.36 12.99
N ASN A 32 -11.94 -5.37 12.97
CA ASN A 32 -13.23 -5.30 12.30
C ASN A 32 -14.13 -4.22 12.93
N LYS A 33 -14.17 -4.16 14.25
CA LYS A 33 -14.87 -3.10 15.01
C LYS A 33 -14.31 -1.71 14.68
N PHE A 34 -12.98 -1.56 14.70
CA PHE A 34 -12.32 -0.30 14.36
C PHE A 34 -12.71 0.20 12.97
N ILE A 35 -12.69 -0.67 11.95
CA ILE A 35 -13.08 -0.31 10.58
C ILE A 35 -14.52 0.21 10.56
N LYS A 36 -15.46 -0.52 11.16
CA LYS A 36 -16.90 -0.20 11.17
C LYS A 36 -17.22 1.10 11.93
N GLU A 37 -16.52 1.35 13.04
CA GLU A 37 -16.77 2.53 13.88
C GLU A 37 -16.17 3.81 13.28
N ASN A 38 -15.12 3.69 12.47
CA ASN A 38 -14.38 4.84 11.97
C ASN A 38 -14.59 5.12 10.47
N MET A 39 -15.25 4.25 9.74
CA MET A 39 -15.54 4.48 8.33
C MET A 39 -16.52 5.66 8.12
N ASP A 40 -16.44 6.29 6.98
CA ASP A 40 -17.40 7.31 6.55
C ASP A 40 -18.64 6.66 5.97
N ASN A 41 -19.72 6.63 6.72
CA ASN A 41 -21.00 6.03 6.30
C ASN A 41 -21.71 6.85 5.21
N THR A 42 -21.33 8.10 5.01
CA THR A 42 -21.92 8.97 3.98
C THR A 42 -21.26 8.79 2.62
N TYR A 43 -20.02 8.21 2.62
CA TYR A 43 -19.28 7.95 1.40
C TYR A 43 -19.83 6.73 0.66
N ILE A 44 -20.14 6.92 -0.63
CA ILE A 44 -20.55 5.84 -1.53
C ILE A 44 -19.31 5.36 -2.27
N SER A 45 -18.88 4.13 -1.97
CA SER A 45 -17.75 3.52 -2.66
C SER A 45 -18.18 3.01 -4.05
N ASN A 46 -17.37 3.33 -5.07
CA ASN A 46 -17.61 2.88 -6.45
C ASN A 46 -17.05 1.46 -6.71
N ILE A 47 -17.09 0.60 -5.70
CA ILE A 47 -16.56 -0.76 -5.80
C ILE A 47 -17.57 -1.63 -6.54
N ASN A 48 -17.12 -2.23 -7.65
CA ASN A 48 -17.93 -3.14 -8.44
C ASN A 48 -17.49 -4.59 -8.22
N VAL A 49 -18.40 -5.43 -7.74
CA VAL A 49 -18.15 -6.85 -7.44
C VAL A 49 -17.70 -7.65 -8.66
N ASN A 50 -18.18 -7.26 -9.84
CA ASN A 50 -17.88 -7.96 -11.10
C ASN A 50 -16.55 -7.53 -11.73
N THR A 51 -15.92 -6.49 -11.19
CA THR A 51 -14.65 -5.98 -11.69
C THR A 51 -13.52 -6.47 -10.79
N PRO A 52 -12.45 -7.08 -11.34
CA PRO A 52 -11.30 -7.46 -10.55
C PRO A 52 -10.73 -6.28 -9.77
N ILE A 53 -10.34 -6.52 -8.53
CA ILE A 53 -9.92 -5.48 -7.57
C ILE A 53 -8.74 -4.64 -8.07
N ASP A 54 -7.88 -5.22 -8.92
CA ASP A 54 -6.74 -4.55 -9.55
C ASP A 54 -7.10 -3.58 -10.67
N LYS A 55 -8.31 -3.69 -11.19
CA LYS A 55 -8.85 -2.79 -12.22
C LYS A 55 -9.76 -1.71 -11.63
N GLN A 56 -9.95 -1.72 -10.34
CA GLN A 56 -10.76 -0.72 -9.64
C GLN A 56 -9.90 0.47 -9.19
N GLU A 57 -10.49 1.65 -9.27
CA GLU A 57 -9.87 2.88 -8.76
C GLU A 57 -10.07 2.97 -7.24
N LEU A 58 -9.19 2.32 -6.48
CA LEU A 58 -9.18 2.37 -5.04
C LEU A 58 -8.26 3.47 -4.52
N LYS A 59 -8.62 4.05 -3.39
CA LYS A 59 -7.75 4.99 -2.67
C LYS A 59 -6.44 4.33 -2.24
N ASN A 60 -5.37 5.10 -2.14
CA ASN A 60 -4.06 4.57 -1.74
C ASN A 60 -4.08 3.92 -0.36
N ASP A 61 -4.75 4.55 0.61
CA ASP A 61 -4.88 3.99 1.95
C ASP A 61 -5.67 2.68 1.95
N THR A 62 -6.72 2.55 1.12
CA THR A 62 -7.46 1.30 0.90
C THR A 62 -6.53 0.18 0.43
N LYS A 63 -5.69 0.48 -0.55
CA LYS A 63 -4.71 -0.47 -1.09
C LYS A 63 -3.71 -0.91 -0.02
N ILE A 64 -3.20 0.04 0.77
CA ILE A 64 -2.27 -0.24 1.86
C ILE A 64 -2.94 -1.10 2.93
N LEU A 65 -4.15 -0.76 3.36
CA LEU A 65 -4.88 -1.50 4.39
C LEU A 65 -5.18 -2.95 3.95
N LEU A 66 -5.65 -3.14 2.71
CA LEU A 66 -5.89 -4.48 2.17
C LEU A 66 -4.60 -5.31 2.08
N SER A 67 -3.49 -4.69 1.72
CA SER A 67 -2.18 -5.33 1.69
C SER A 67 -1.74 -5.80 3.07
N LEU A 68 -1.94 -4.97 4.10
CA LEU A 68 -1.63 -5.30 5.48
C LEU A 68 -2.54 -6.42 6.01
N ILE A 69 -3.83 -6.36 5.69
CA ILE A 69 -4.81 -7.40 6.06
C ILE A 69 -4.41 -8.72 5.41
N TYR A 70 -4.12 -8.74 4.11
CA TYR A 70 -3.68 -9.93 3.40
C TYR A 70 -2.45 -10.56 4.04
N ARG A 71 -1.39 -9.77 4.24
CA ARG A 71 -0.13 -10.26 4.81
C ARG A 71 -0.28 -10.80 6.23
N ASN A 72 -1.11 -10.16 7.05
CA ASN A 72 -1.17 -10.51 8.46
C ASN A 72 -2.19 -11.60 8.79
N TYR A 73 -3.26 -11.73 7.99
CA TYR A 73 -4.39 -12.58 8.37
C TYR A 73 -4.84 -13.58 7.30
N TRP A 74 -4.51 -13.36 6.02
CA TRP A 74 -5.05 -14.20 4.95
C TRP A 74 -4.03 -15.06 4.24
N CYS A 75 -2.78 -14.66 4.20
CA CYS A 75 -1.74 -15.47 3.56
C CYS A 75 -1.20 -16.57 4.50
N SER A 76 -0.58 -17.60 3.92
CA SER A 76 0.13 -18.62 4.68
C SER A 76 1.36 -18.02 5.39
N GLN A 77 1.85 -18.72 6.43
CA GLN A 77 3.04 -18.28 7.16
C GLN A 77 4.26 -18.19 6.24
N GLU A 78 4.45 -19.18 5.37
CA GLU A 78 5.53 -19.18 4.37
C GLU A 78 5.48 -17.95 3.46
N LYS A 79 4.25 -17.60 3.00
CA LYS A 79 4.06 -16.42 2.15
C LYS A 79 4.27 -15.11 2.89
N LYS A 80 3.92 -15.08 4.16
CA LYS A 80 4.18 -13.92 5.01
C LYS A 80 5.68 -13.68 5.16
N GLU A 81 6.47 -14.72 5.39
CA GLU A 81 7.92 -14.65 5.52
C GLU A 81 8.57 -14.18 4.20
N GLU A 82 8.11 -14.73 3.06
CA GLU A 82 8.56 -14.29 1.73
C GLU A 82 8.29 -12.79 1.51
N LEU A 83 7.09 -12.32 1.83
CA LEU A 83 6.73 -10.90 1.69
C LEU A 83 7.55 -9.98 2.61
N LEU A 84 7.82 -10.41 3.84
CA LEU A 84 8.64 -9.66 4.78
C LEU A 84 10.10 -9.58 4.31
N GLU A 85 10.64 -10.65 3.74
CA GLU A 85 11.99 -10.63 3.18
C GLU A 85 12.08 -9.74 1.93
N GLU A 86 11.09 -9.79 1.03
CA GLU A 86 10.99 -8.86 -0.09
C GLU A 86 10.97 -7.40 0.37
N ASP A 87 10.18 -7.08 1.40
CA ASP A 87 10.11 -5.74 1.99
C ASP A 87 11.48 -5.32 2.58
N ARG A 88 12.18 -6.23 3.24
CA ARG A 88 13.52 -5.98 3.80
C ARG A 88 14.54 -5.65 2.72
N ILE A 89 14.55 -6.42 1.65
CA ILE A 89 15.46 -6.20 0.51
C ILE A 89 15.20 -4.84 -0.14
N LEU A 90 13.93 -4.53 -0.40
CA LEU A 90 13.53 -3.26 -1.00
C LEU A 90 13.87 -2.06 -0.11
N LYS A 91 13.66 -2.20 1.20
CA LYS A 91 14.02 -1.17 2.18
C LYS A 91 15.53 -0.92 2.20
N ASN A 92 16.32 -1.98 2.25
CA ASN A 92 17.78 -1.87 2.24
C ASN A 92 18.29 -1.20 0.94
N LYS A 93 17.72 -1.58 -0.19
CA LYS A 93 18.04 -0.94 -1.48
C LYS A 93 17.74 0.54 -1.45
N TYR A 94 16.55 0.93 -1.00
CA TYR A 94 16.15 2.33 -0.88
C TYR A 94 17.03 3.13 0.08
N GLU A 95 17.36 2.54 1.25
CA GLU A 95 18.27 3.17 2.21
C GLU A 95 19.67 3.38 1.63
N ASN A 96 20.19 2.43 0.85
CA ASN A 96 21.48 2.57 0.18
C ASN A 96 21.44 3.66 -0.90
N GLU A 97 20.40 3.70 -1.72
CA GLU A 97 20.20 4.77 -2.71
C GLU A 97 20.13 6.16 -2.05
N LEU A 98 19.44 6.26 -0.90
CA LEU A 98 19.42 7.50 -0.12
C LEU A 98 20.78 7.87 0.44
N ARG A 99 21.55 6.91 0.96
CA ARG A 99 22.92 7.14 1.46
C ARG A 99 23.85 7.61 0.36
N GLU A 100 23.77 7.01 -0.83
CA GLU A 100 24.56 7.45 -1.98
C GLU A 100 24.18 8.88 -2.41
N LYS A 101 22.88 9.17 -2.51
CA LYS A 101 22.36 10.48 -2.92
C LYS A 101 22.71 11.60 -1.93
N TYR A 102 22.65 11.29 -0.63
CA TYR A 102 22.90 12.26 0.45
C TYR A 102 24.23 12.05 1.17
N ASN A 103 25.20 11.38 0.51
CA ASN A 103 26.54 11.24 1.06
C ASN A 103 27.18 12.63 1.25
N PRO A 104 27.54 13.03 2.49
CA PRO A 104 28.14 14.33 2.76
C PRO A 104 29.39 14.60 1.93
N GLU A 105 30.18 13.58 1.62
CA GLU A 105 31.37 13.72 0.78
C GLU A 105 31.04 14.13 -0.66
N ASN A 106 29.90 13.68 -1.20
CA ASN A 106 29.46 14.06 -2.54
C ASN A 106 28.81 15.45 -2.57
N ILE A 107 28.04 15.80 -1.53
CA ILE A 107 27.41 17.11 -1.41
C ILE A 107 28.43 18.26 -1.40
N PHE A 108 29.62 18.03 -0.83
CA PHE A 108 30.69 19.03 -0.78
C PHE A 108 31.58 19.05 -2.03
N LYS A 109 31.63 17.96 -2.80
CA LYS A 109 32.39 17.91 -4.06
C LYS A 109 31.67 18.65 -5.20
N ASP A 110 30.34 18.55 -5.27
CA ASP A 110 29.56 19.17 -6.33
C ASP A 110 29.44 20.69 -6.20
N LYS A 111 29.67 21.28 -5.01
CA LYS A 111 29.73 22.73 -4.82
C LYS A 111 30.89 23.45 -5.49
N LYS A 112 31.87 22.72 -6.01
CA LYS A 112 33.01 23.31 -6.73
C LYS A 112 32.85 23.42 -8.24
N GLN A 113 31.76 22.87 -8.84
CA GLN A 113 31.62 22.82 -10.29
C GLN A 113 30.30 23.36 -10.90
N ASN A 114 29.33 23.83 -10.13
CA ASN A 114 28.09 24.33 -10.74
C ASN A 114 27.62 25.64 -10.11
N VAL A 115 28.22 26.72 -10.60
CA VAL A 115 27.49 27.97 -10.81
C VAL A 115 26.88 27.84 -12.22
N VAL A 116 25.55 27.86 -12.30
CA VAL A 116 24.62 27.92 -13.44
C VAL A 116 23.70 26.70 -13.56
N ASN A 117 22.44 27.03 -13.40
CA ASN A 117 21.16 26.37 -13.72
C ASN A 117 20.40 25.69 -12.59
N GLU A 118 19.53 26.52 -11.98
CA GLU A 118 18.35 26.09 -11.25
C GLU A 118 17.34 25.49 -12.24
N GLU A 119 17.08 24.19 -12.12
CA GLU A 119 15.79 23.62 -12.49
C GLU A 119 15.27 22.79 -11.33
N VAL A 120 14.10 23.22 -10.87
CA VAL A 120 13.32 22.61 -9.80
C VAL A 120 12.84 21.22 -10.27
N VAL A 121 13.45 20.15 -9.81
CA VAL A 121 12.97 18.79 -10.04
C VAL A 121 12.15 18.32 -8.85
N ASN A 122 10.87 18.13 -9.10
CA ASN A 122 9.86 17.63 -8.18
C ASN A 122 10.23 16.27 -7.55
N ASN A 123 10.41 16.25 -6.24
CA ASN A 123 10.80 15.11 -5.42
C ASN A 123 9.65 14.11 -5.12
N SER A 124 8.59 14.04 -5.94
CA SER A 124 7.44 13.17 -5.67
C SER A 124 7.52 11.76 -6.29
N VAL A 125 8.51 11.49 -7.15
CA VAL A 125 8.52 10.29 -8.00
C VAL A 125 9.03 9.02 -7.32
N ALA A 126 9.92 9.11 -6.33
CA ALA A 126 10.55 7.92 -5.73
C ALA A 126 9.65 7.12 -4.78
N MET A 127 8.74 7.79 -4.06
CA MET A 127 7.82 7.11 -3.13
C MET A 127 6.65 6.39 -3.83
N THR A 128 6.24 6.87 -5.01
CA THR A 128 5.15 6.27 -5.80
C THR A 128 5.55 4.92 -6.40
N VAL A 129 6.78 4.77 -6.88
CA VAL A 129 7.27 3.53 -7.52
C VAL A 129 7.36 2.36 -6.51
N TYR A 130 7.78 2.63 -5.27
CA TYR A 130 7.88 1.61 -4.23
C TYR A 130 6.51 1.03 -3.84
N LYS A 131 5.51 1.90 -3.66
CA LYS A 131 4.15 1.48 -3.29
C LYS A 131 3.43 0.69 -4.39
N GLU A 132 3.64 1.05 -5.66
CA GLU A 132 3.00 0.36 -6.78
C GLU A 132 3.49 -1.08 -6.99
N THR A 133 4.76 -1.37 -6.78
CA THR A 133 5.34 -2.69 -7.06
C THR A 133 4.85 -3.75 -6.08
N ILE A 134 4.81 -3.45 -4.78
CA ILE A 134 4.31 -4.36 -3.74
C ILE A 134 2.81 -4.58 -3.91
N PHE A 135 2.08 -3.52 -4.16
CA PHE A 135 0.65 -3.56 -4.35
C PHE A 135 0.23 -4.41 -5.56
N LYS A 136 0.88 -4.27 -6.72
CA LYS A 136 0.60 -5.10 -7.90
C LYS A 136 0.79 -6.59 -7.63
N ARG A 137 1.81 -6.97 -6.84
CA ARG A 137 2.05 -8.37 -6.46
C ARG A 137 0.98 -8.92 -5.52
N ILE A 138 0.55 -8.14 -4.55
CA ILE A 138 -0.49 -8.54 -3.58
C ILE A 138 -1.84 -8.65 -4.27
N ILE A 139 -2.20 -7.71 -5.12
CA ILE A 139 -3.45 -7.75 -5.90
C ILE A 139 -3.52 -8.97 -6.81
N ASN A 140 -2.44 -9.34 -7.49
CA ASN A 140 -2.44 -10.53 -8.33
C ASN A 140 -2.76 -11.81 -7.54
N LYS A 141 -2.43 -11.84 -6.25
CA LYS A 141 -2.77 -12.97 -5.36
C LYS A 141 -4.18 -12.89 -4.80
N ILE A 142 -4.66 -11.71 -4.47
CA ILE A 142 -6.07 -11.49 -4.12
C ILE A 142 -6.98 -11.90 -5.30
N LYS A 143 -6.56 -11.67 -6.55
CA LYS A 143 -7.27 -12.16 -7.75
C LYS A 143 -7.51 -13.67 -7.77
N MET A 144 -6.55 -14.46 -7.28
CA MET A 144 -6.74 -15.92 -7.22
C MET A 144 -7.81 -16.32 -6.20
N LEU A 145 -8.04 -15.51 -5.17
CA LEU A 145 -9.07 -15.76 -4.16
C LEU A 145 -10.48 -15.44 -4.68
N PHE A 146 -10.60 -14.54 -5.66
CA PHE A 146 -11.88 -14.17 -6.28
C PHE A 146 -12.25 -15.01 -7.53
N LYS A 147 -11.35 -15.87 -7.99
CA LYS A 147 -11.66 -16.85 -9.06
C LYS A 147 -12.26 -18.12 -8.47
N ARG A 148 -13.47 -18.04 -7.96
CA ARG A 148 -14.37 -19.19 -7.77
C ARG A 148 -15.66 -18.93 -8.46
#